data_2888728e7691aaf053bfeefd467a1c05
#
_entry.id   2888728e7691aaf053bfeefd467a1c05
#
_cell.length_a   1.000
_cell.length_b   1.000
_cell.length_c   1.000
_cell.angle_alpha   90.00
_cell.angle_beta   90.00
_cell.angle_gamma   90.00
#
_symmetry.space_group_name_H-M   'P 1'
#
loop_
_entity.id
_entity.type
_entity.pdbx_description
1 polymer ?
#
loop_
_entity_poly.entity_id
_entity_poly.type
_entity_poly.pdbx_seq_one_letter_code
_entity_poly.pdbx_strand_id
1 'polypeptide(L)'
;MRALVALALLLLATAPALAEETVTIDNFTFAPAEITVRRGEEVRWVNQDDIPHVVAASDGAYTSPPLDTGDGFARSFAEPGRYEYFCAIHPHMKGTIVVR
;
A
#
# COMPACT_ATOMS: atom_id res chain seq x y z
N MET A 1 -38.24 44.12 10.44
CA MET A 1 -37.59 43.38 9.38
C MET A 1 -36.75 42.28 10.02
N ARG A 2 -37.13 41.05 9.81
CA ARG A 2 -36.36 39.91 10.31
C ARG A 2 -35.42 39.49 9.20
N ALA A 3 -34.12 39.57 9.45
CA ALA A 3 -33.14 39.00 8.57
C ALA A 3 -33.25 37.48 8.64
N LEU A 4 -33.68 36.84 7.58
CA LEU A 4 -33.56 35.40 7.43
C LEU A 4 -32.11 35.08 7.17
N VAL A 5 -31.42 34.62 8.24
CA VAL A 5 -30.10 33.99 8.04
C VAL A 5 -30.38 32.61 7.47
N ALA A 6 -30.28 32.49 6.15
CA ALA A 6 -30.24 31.19 5.53
C ALA A 6 -28.92 30.55 5.93
N LEU A 7 -28.96 29.62 6.87
CA LEU A 7 -27.85 28.72 7.16
C LEU A 7 -27.72 27.81 5.93
N ALA A 8 -26.86 28.18 5.00
CA ALA A 8 -26.46 27.25 3.95
C ALA A 8 -25.66 26.14 4.62
N LEU A 9 -26.31 24.99 4.86
CA LEU A 9 -25.61 23.77 5.21
C LEU A 9 -24.78 23.38 3.98
N LEU A 10 -23.49 23.73 4.02
CA LEU A 10 -22.55 23.20 3.07
C LEU A 10 -22.35 21.73 3.43
N LEU A 11 -23.11 20.87 2.77
CA LEU A 11 -22.83 19.44 2.74
C LEU A 11 -21.54 19.27 1.93
N LEU A 12 -20.41 19.30 2.63
CA LEU A 12 -19.16 18.81 2.07
C LEU A 12 -19.35 17.30 1.85
N ALA A 13 -19.69 16.93 0.61
CA ALA A 13 -19.58 15.54 0.22
C ALA A 13 -18.10 15.19 0.24
N THR A 14 -17.64 14.59 1.34
CA THR A 14 -16.32 13.98 1.39
C THR A 14 -16.37 12.71 0.58
N ALA A 15 -15.64 12.71 -0.56
CA ALA A 15 -15.33 11.45 -1.22
C ALA A 15 -14.61 10.55 -0.20
N PRO A 16 -14.95 9.24 -0.12
CA PRO A 16 -14.23 8.35 0.76
C PRO A 16 -12.76 8.38 0.38
N ALA A 17 -11.89 8.67 1.36
CA ALA A 17 -10.46 8.57 1.17
C ALA A 17 -10.13 7.13 0.77
N LEU A 18 -9.22 6.95 -0.22
CA LEU A 18 -8.72 5.64 -0.57
C LEU A 18 -8.00 5.06 0.64
N ALA A 19 -8.33 3.83 1.00
CA ALA A 19 -7.71 3.15 2.11
C ALA A 19 -6.23 2.86 1.82
N GLU A 20 -5.43 2.86 2.87
CA GLU A 20 -4.07 2.34 2.84
C GLU A 20 -4.10 0.89 3.32
N GLU A 21 -3.53 -0.01 2.53
CA GLU A 21 -3.36 -1.41 2.92
C GLU A 21 -1.92 -1.66 3.29
N THR A 22 -1.69 -2.35 4.40
CA THR A 22 -0.36 -2.61 4.91
C THR A 22 0.02 -4.07 4.75
N VAL A 23 1.22 -4.30 4.21
CA VAL A 23 1.89 -5.58 4.19
C VAL A 23 3.01 -5.53 5.22
N THR A 24 2.99 -6.41 6.18
CA THR A 24 4.04 -6.53 7.20
C THR A 24 5.09 -7.52 6.73
N ILE A 25 6.36 -7.13 6.84
CA ILE A 25 7.49 -8.01 6.60
C ILE A 25 8.00 -8.46 7.96
N ASP A 26 7.87 -9.75 8.23
CA ASP A 26 8.29 -10.32 9.51
C ASP A 26 8.61 -11.80 9.33
N ASN A 27 9.64 -12.27 10.00
CA ASN A 27 10.06 -13.65 9.93
C ASN A 27 10.25 -14.16 8.48
N PHE A 28 10.92 -13.35 7.64
CA PHE A 28 11.17 -13.64 6.22
C PHE A 28 9.90 -13.91 5.41
N THR A 29 8.81 -13.24 5.76
CA THR A 29 7.50 -13.44 5.15
C THR A 29 6.82 -12.10 4.89
N PHE A 30 6.13 -11.98 3.76
CA PHE A 30 5.18 -10.90 3.51
C PHE A 30 3.80 -11.34 4.02
N ALA A 31 3.23 -10.57 4.94
CA ALA A 31 1.94 -10.90 5.52
C ALA A 31 0.96 -9.71 5.44
N PRO A 32 -0.20 -9.85 4.80
CA PRO A 32 -0.65 -11.03 4.05
C PRO A 32 0.19 -11.28 2.78
N ALA A 33 0.31 -12.53 2.37
CA ALA A 33 1.06 -12.86 1.15
C ALA A 33 0.33 -12.41 -0.13
N GLU A 34 -0.98 -12.29 -0.07
CA GLU A 34 -1.81 -11.75 -1.15
C GLU A 34 -2.82 -10.77 -0.57
N ILE A 35 -2.90 -9.58 -1.14
CA ILE A 35 -3.91 -8.58 -0.80
C ILE A 35 -4.64 -8.12 -2.05
N THR A 36 -5.90 -7.72 -1.87
CA THR A 36 -6.71 -7.11 -2.92
C THR A 36 -6.99 -5.67 -2.56
N VAL A 37 -6.67 -4.77 -3.47
CA VAL A 37 -6.90 -3.34 -3.31
C VAL A 37 -7.67 -2.79 -4.50
N ARG A 38 -8.29 -1.62 -4.32
CA ARG A 38 -8.85 -0.87 -5.43
C ARG A 38 -7.75 -0.05 -6.10
N ARG A 39 -7.90 0.20 -7.40
CA ARG A 39 -6.94 1.07 -8.11
C ARG A 39 -6.86 2.44 -7.43
N GLY A 40 -5.64 2.95 -7.32
CA GLY A 40 -5.33 4.20 -6.65
C GLY A 40 -5.11 4.08 -5.16
N GLU A 41 -5.50 2.98 -4.50
CA GLU A 41 -5.19 2.74 -3.10
C GLU A 41 -3.68 2.57 -2.91
N GLU A 42 -3.18 3.05 -1.77
CA GLU A 42 -1.79 2.89 -1.42
C GLU A 42 -1.54 1.56 -0.72
N VAL A 43 -0.54 0.84 -1.18
CA VAL A 43 0.01 -0.34 -0.49
C VAL A 43 1.28 0.09 0.21
N ARG A 44 1.36 -0.18 1.50
CA ARG A 44 2.52 0.12 2.32
C ARG A 44 3.13 -1.15 2.88
N TRP A 45 4.42 -1.35 2.62
CA TRP A 45 5.20 -2.41 3.24
C TRP A 45 5.93 -1.82 4.44
N VAL A 46 5.92 -2.53 5.56
CA VAL A 46 6.65 -2.15 6.78
C VAL A 46 7.49 -3.33 7.23
N ASN A 47 8.80 -3.11 7.36
CA ASN A 47 9.70 -4.13 7.84
C ASN A 47 9.68 -4.18 9.37
N GLN A 48 9.22 -5.30 9.91
CA GLN A 48 9.24 -5.60 11.36
C GLN A 48 10.35 -6.60 11.74
N ASP A 49 11.08 -7.12 10.74
CA ASP A 49 12.23 -7.99 11.01
C ASP A 49 13.42 -7.21 11.53
N ASP A 50 14.33 -7.92 12.16
CA ASP A 50 15.59 -7.38 12.66
C ASP A 50 16.73 -7.38 11.62
N ILE A 51 16.41 -7.73 10.38
CA ILE A 51 17.30 -7.67 9.22
C ILE A 51 16.68 -6.86 8.07
N PRO A 52 17.51 -6.30 7.16
CA PRO A 52 17.00 -5.57 6.00
C PRO A 52 16.26 -6.47 5.01
N HIS A 53 15.24 -5.90 4.36
CA HIS A 53 14.53 -6.50 3.23
C HIS A 53 14.38 -5.47 2.11
N VAL A 54 14.14 -5.95 0.89
CA VAL A 54 13.93 -5.12 -0.31
C VAL A 54 12.69 -5.61 -1.04
N VAL A 55 11.74 -4.73 -1.27
CA VAL A 55 10.54 -5.05 -2.06
C VAL A 55 10.84 -4.77 -3.54
N ALA A 56 10.75 -5.80 -4.36
CA ALA A 56 11.03 -5.68 -5.79
C ALA A 56 9.88 -6.26 -6.61
N ALA A 57 9.38 -5.50 -7.58
CA ALA A 57 8.39 -5.99 -8.53
C ALA A 57 8.99 -7.08 -9.42
N SER A 58 8.25 -8.18 -9.62
CA SER A 58 8.71 -9.27 -10.47
C SER A 58 8.83 -8.86 -11.94
N ASP A 59 8.06 -7.86 -12.37
CA ASP A 59 8.13 -7.30 -13.72
C ASP A 59 9.17 -6.17 -13.87
N GLY A 60 9.90 -5.83 -12.81
CA GLY A 60 10.91 -4.78 -12.82
C GLY A 60 10.39 -3.36 -12.70
N ALA A 61 9.09 -3.16 -12.49
CA ALA A 61 8.48 -1.82 -12.48
C ALA A 61 8.96 -0.95 -11.31
N TYR A 62 9.34 -1.55 -10.19
CA TYR A 62 9.85 -0.83 -9.02
C TYR A 62 10.75 -1.71 -8.17
N THR A 63 11.59 -1.06 -7.39
CA THR A 63 12.41 -1.68 -6.35
C THR A 63 12.52 -0.69 -5.21
N SER A 64 12.24 -1.12 -3.99
CA SER A 64 12.44 -0.28 -2.82
C SER A 64 13.92 -0.11 -2.50
N PRO A 65 14.31 0.94 -1.76
CA PRO A 65 15.60 0.93 -1.08
C PRO A 65 15.62 -0.20 -0.04
N PRO A 66 16.79 -0.56 0.50
CA PRO A 66 16.84 -1.45 1.65
C PRO A 66 16.01 -0.90 2.80
N LEU A 67 15.13 -1.74 3.36
CA LEU A 67 14.28 -1.38 4.49
C LEU A 67 14.86 -2.00 5.75
N ASP A 68 15.35 -1.16 6.66
CA ASP A 68 15.75 -1.57 7.99
C ASP A 68 14.51 -1.75 8.88
N THR A 69 14.70 -2.26 10.08
CA THR A 69 13.60 -2.45 11.04
C THR A 69 12.85 -1.15 11.28
N GLY A 70 11.56 -1.16 11.08
CA GLY A 70 10.67 -0.02 11.21
C GLY A 70 10.51 0.82 9.94
N ASP A 71 11.33 0.62 8.92
CA ASP A 71 11.23 1.35 7.66
C ASP A 71 10.03 0.86 6.85
N GLY A 72 9.46 1.79 6.08
CA GLY A 72 8.34 1.53 5.19
C GLY A 72 8.63 1.96 3.77
N PHE A 73 7.89 1.35 2.84
CA PHE A 73 7.86 1.68 1.42
C PHE A 73 6.42 1.64 0.96
N ALA A 74 6.00 2.62 0.18
CA ALA A 74 4.62 2.71 -0.27
C ALA A 74 4.53 2.90 -1.78
N ARG A 75 3.48 2.32 -2.38
CA ARG A 75 3.20 2.46 -3.80
C ARG A 75 1.70 2.33 -4.06
N SER A 76 1.19 3.17 -4.97
CA SER A 76 -0.16 3.05 -5.52
C SER A 76 -0.13 2.36 -6.87
N PHE A 77 -1.23 1.68 -7.21
CA PHE A 77 -1.38 0.95 -8.47
C PHE A 77 -2.57 1.55 -9.24
N ALA A 78 -2.32 2.06 -10.44
CA ALA A 78 -3.34 2.74 -11.24
C ALA A 78 -4.21 1.80 -12.05
N GLU A 79 -3.67 0.64 -12.46
CA GLU A 79 -4.33 -0.28 -13.39
C GLU A 79 -4.75 -1.57 -12.71
N PRO A 80 -5.95 -2.09 -13.01
CA PRO A 80 -6.35 -3.42 -12.56
C PRO A 80 -5.37 -4.49 -13.06
N GLY A 81 -5.13 -5.48 -12.22
CA GLY A 81 -4.23 -6.57 -12.58
C GLY A 81 -3.70 -7.32 -11.37
N ARG A 82 -2.82 -8.26 -11.64
CA ARG A 82 -2.13 -9.06 -10.64
C ARG A 82 -0.64 -8.73 -10.68
N TYR A 83 -0.12 -8.24 -9.58
CA TYR A 83 1.25 -7.73 -9.48
C TYR A 83 2.02 -8.55 -8.47
N GLU A 84 2.94 -9.35 -8.95
CA GLU A 84 3.80 -10.17 -8.10
C GLU A 84 5.06 -9.38 -7.72
N TYR A 85 5.55 -9.64 -6.51
CA TYR A 85 6.77 -9.05 -5.98
C TYR A 85 7.52 -10.06 -5.12
N PHE A 86 8.76 -9.76 -4.80
CA PHE A 86 9.62 -10.60 -4.00
C PHE A 86 10.62 -9.74 -3.22
N CYS A 87 11.36 -10.35 -2.31
CA CYS A 87 12.48 -9.69 -1.67
C CYS A 87 13.75 -9.93 -2.48
N ALA A 88 14.40 -8.85 -2.94
CA ALA A 88 15.58 -8.96 -3.78
C ALA A 88 16.78 -9.61 -3.07
N ILE A 89 16.82 -9.56 -1.74
CA ILE A 89 17.89 -10.16 -0.92
C ILE A 89 17.56 -11.61 -0.54
N HIS A 90 16.27 -11.95 -0.48
CA HIS A 90 15.76 -13.27 -0.11
C HIS A 90 14.68 -13.69 -1.11
N PRO A 91 15.06 -14.14 -2.33
CA PRO A 91 14.12 -14.28 -3.45
C PRO A 91 13.00 -15.31 -3.26
N HIS A 92 13.10 -16.17 -2.27
CA HIS A 92 12.01 -17.09 -1.91
C HIS A 92 10.83 -16.40 -1.19
N MET A 93 11.05 -15.18 -0.67
CA MET A 93 9.97 -14.37 -0.11
C MET A 93 9.18 -13.73 -1.24
N LYS A 94 7.91 -14.09 -1.37
CA LYS A 94 7.04 -13.64 -2.47
C LYS A 94 5.70 -13.15 -1.95
N GLY A 95 5.14 -12.20 -2.67
CA GLY A 95 3.80 -11.70 -2.40
C GLY A 95 3.10 -11.27 -3.68
N THR A 96 1.82 -10.97 -3.56
CA THR A 96 0.99 -10.56 -4.68
C THR A 96 0.04 -9.45 -4.28
N ILE A 97 -0.06 -8.43 -5.13
CA ILE A 97 -1.08 -7.39 -5.05
C ILE A 97 -2.09 -7.64 -6.17
N VAL A 98 -3.35 -7.80 -5.82
CA VAL A 98 -4.45 -7.85 -6.78
C VAL A 98 -5.14 -6.49 -6.78
N VAL A 99 -5.18 -5.85 -7.93
CA VAL A 99 -5.82 -4.53 -8.12
C VAL A 99 -7.11 -4.71 -8.90
N ARG A 100 -8.20 -4.19 -8.39
CA ARG A 100 -9.53 -4.22 -9.00
C ARG A 100 -9.95 -2.90 -9.60
#